data_8939228d867511c2173808a2d2331a1f
#
_entry.id   8939228d867511c2173808a2d2331a1f
#
_cell.length_a   1.000
_cell.length_b   1.000
_cell.length_c   1.000
_cell.angle_alpha   90.00
_cell.angle_beta   90.00
_cell.angle_gamma   90.00
#
_symmetry.space_group_name_H-M   'P 1'
#
loop_
_entity.id
_entity.type
_entity.pdbx_description
1 polymer ?
#
loop_
_entity_poly.entity_id
_entity_poly.type
_entity_poly.pdbx_seq_one_letter_code
_entity_poly.pdbx_strand_id
1 'polypeptide(L)'
;MAFAAAGGGGGKGMRLAHNEKDVREGFEATKREGLNSFGDDRVFIEKFILNPRHIEIQILGDQHGNILYLNERECSIQRRHQKVVEEAPSPFVTPKMRQAMGEQCVALARAVGYYSAGTVELIVSGADPSGESFYFLEMNTRLQVEHPVTECITGIDLVEQMIRVAYGEALPFGQEDVALNGWAIENRVYAEDPYRGFLPSTGRLVRYNPPAEDNGVRVDDGVAEGGEVSIFYDPMIAKLITYGDTREEAIDRQILALDQFELQGVGHNIDFLSAIMQHRRFREGDLTTGFIAEEYPDGFQGAPASADLLRSLSAIAAFAATAEADRARRVDGQLGKRLTPPSGWQVLVGGVAHDVVLSGDEVTVDGEALDLAMEYTPGDRLIDAEIGETPLAVKIAKTRTGFTLTTRGASHKARVLPAHIAPLAAHMIEKIPPDLSRFLLCPMPGLLVALHVGEGEKVEAGQPLAVVEAMKMENILRAEKAGVVKSLNASAGDSLAVDAVILEME
;
A
#
# COMPACT_ATOMS: atom_id res chain seq x y z
N MET A 1 -7.20 28.09 -9.58
CA MET A 1 -7.83 27.62 -10.84
C MET A 1 -6.99 26.52 -11.41
N ALA A 2 -7.60 25.55 -12.08
CA ALA A 2 -6.92 24.53 -12.84
C ALA A 2 -7.25 24.69 -14.33
N PHE A 3 -6.27 24.46 -15.19
CA PHE A 3 -6.45 24.37 -16.64
C PHE A 3 -6.29 22.90 -17.02
N ALA A 4 -7.18 22.39 -17.84
CA ALA A 4 -7.10 21.02 -18.36
C ALA A 4 -7.32 21.02 -19.88
N ALA A 5 -6.59 20.15 -20.60
CA ALA A 5 -6.80 19.93 -22.02
C ALA A 5 -8.08 19.13 -22.26
N ALA A 6 -8.90 19.52 -23.23
CA ALA A 6 -10.19 18.89 -23.49
C ALA A 6 -10.09 17.39 -23.87
N GLY A 7 -8.97 16.96 -24.46
CA GLY A 7 -8.68 15.56 -24.74
C GLY A 7 -7.93 14.83 -23.62
N GLY A 8 -7.61 15.50 -22.50
CA GLY A 8 -6.83 14.97 -21.41
C GLY A 8 -7.69 14.16 -20.42
N GLY A 9 -7.05 13.21 -19.74
CA GLY A 9 -7.64 12.43 -18.65
C GLY A 9 -6.58 12.05 -17.62
N GLY A 10 -6.98 11.74 -16.38
CA GLY A 10 -6.06 11.31 -15.32
C GLY A 10 -5.02 12.37 -14.91
N GLY A 11 -5.33 13.65 -15.03
CA GLY A 11 -4.43 14.76 -14.68
C GLY A 11 -3.36 15.11 -15.73
N LYS A 12 -3.28 14.39 -16.85
CA LYS A 12 -2.35 14.71 -17.94
C LYS A 12 -2.76 16.01 -18.65
N GLY A 13 -1.86 16.97 -18.74
CA GLY A 13 -2.12 18.28 -19.33
C GLY A 13 -2.84 19.25 -18.38
N MET A 14 -2.96 18.93 -17.09
CA MET A 14 -3.52 19.83 -16.09
C MET A 14 -2.44 20.74 -15.49
N ARG A 15 -2.78 22.04 -15.31
CA ARG A 15 -1.92 23.07 -14.71
C ARG A 15 -2.68 23.85 -13.66
N LEU A 16 -2.04 24.08 -12.53
CA LEU A 16 -2.58 24.94 -11.49
C LEU A 16 -2.09 26.37 -11.68
N ALA A 17 -2.96 27.34 -11.39
CA ALA A 17 -2.64 28.77 -11.45
C ALA A 17 -3.13 29.43 -10.16
N HIS A 18 -2.21 30.08 -9.46
CA HIS A 18 -2.49 30.78 -8.20
C HIS A 18 -2.52 32.32 -8.39
N ASN A 19 -1.98 32.82 -9.49
CA ASN A 19 -1.90 34.24 -9.82
C ASN A 19 -2.04 34.47 -11.34
N GLU A 20 -2.13 35.72 -11.76
CA GLU A 20 -2.35 36.10 -13.16
C GLU A 20 -1.19 35.65 -14.09
N LYS A 21 0.04 35.61 -13.59
CA LYS A 21 1.19 35.13 -14.37
C LYS A 21 1.07 33.64 -14.65
N ASP A 22 0.75 32.86 -13.60
CA ASP A 22 0.55 31.40 -13.72
C ASP A 22 -0.60 31.09 -14.70
N VAL A 23 -1.66 31.93 -14.69
CA VAL A 23 -2.78 31.80 -15.64
C VAL A 23 -2.29 31.88 -17.08
N ARG A 24 -1.51 32.90 -17.42
CA ARG A 24 -1.01 33.12 -18.80
C ARG A 24 -0.05 31.98 -19.24
N GLU A 25 0.91 31.68 -18.39
CA GLU A 25 1.92 30.65 -18.68
C GLU A 25 1.29 29.25 -18.74
N GLY A 26 0.42 28.94 -17.78
CA GLY A 26 -0.28 27.65 -17.69
C GLY A 26 -1.21 27.38 -18.84
N PHE A 27 -1.99 28.39 -19.26
CA PHE A 27 -2.92 28.27 -20.39
C PHE A 27 -2.19 27.93 -21.69
N GLU A 28 -1.12 28.69 -22.04
CA GLU A 28 -0.34 28.44 -23.25
C GLU A 28 0.39 27.08 -23.20
N ALA A 29 0.88 26.69 -22.01
CA ALA A 29 1.52 25.38 -21.84
C ALA A 29 0.52 24.23 -22.01
N THR A 30 -0.67 24.34 -21.44
CA THR A 30 -1.75 23.33 -21.56
C THR A 30 -2.22 23.19 -23.01
N LYS A 31 -2.37 24.29 -23.74
CA LYS A 31 -2.70 24.28 -25.17
C LYS A 31 -1.68 23.50 -25.99
N ARG A 32 -0.37 23.80 -25.81
CA ARG A 32 0.69 23.10 -26.52
C ARG A 32 0.72 21.60 -26.21
N GLU A 33 0.55 21.25 -24.94
CA GLU A 33 0.54 19.86 -24.48
C GLU A 33 -0.68 19.12 -25.02
N GLY A 34 -1.87 19.75 -25.00
CA GLY A 34 -3.10 19.20 -25.57
C GLY A 34 -2.97 18.92 -27.06
N LEU A 35 -2.43 19.88 -27.82
CA LEU A 35 -2.19 19.71 -29.27
C LEU A 35 -1.21 18.55 -29.55
N ASN A 36 -0.12 18.50 -28.81
CA ASN A 36 0.93 17.50 -29.04
C ASN A 36 0.51 16.08 -28.63
N SER A 37 -0.26 15.95 -27.54
CA SER A 37 -0.62 14.65 -26.98
C SER A 37 -1.95 14.10 -27.49
N PHE A 38 -2.90 14.99 -27.80
CA PHE A 38 -4.28 14.60 -28.12
C PHE A 38 -4.76 15.14 -29.47
N GLY A 39 -3.96 15.98 -30.15
CA GLY A 39 -4.36 16.63 -31.40
C GLY A 39 -5.42 17.72 -31.23
N ASP A 40 -5.68 18.17 -30.00
CA ASP A 40 -6.71 19.14 -29.65
C ASP A 40 -6.13 20.19 -28.69
N ASP A 41 -6.20 21.46 -29.05
CA ASP A 41 -5.67 22.59 -28.28
C ASP A 41 -6.71 23.28 -27.39
N ARG A 42 -7.93 22.75 -27.33
CA ARG A 42 -8.98 23.31 -26.48
C ARG A 42 -8.64 23.09 -25.00
N VAL A 43 -8.83 24.14 -24.21
CA VAL A 43 -8.57 24.15 -22.79
C VAL A 43 -9.84 24.59 -22.07
N PHE A 44 -10.17 23.93 -20.97
CA PHE A 44 -11.21 24.38 -20.06
C PHE A 44 -10.60 24.73 -18.69
N ILE A 45 -11.32 25.51 -17.92
CA ILE A 45 -10.88 26.06 -16.64
C ILE A 45 -11.82 25.51 -15.56
N GLU A 46 -11.21 24.98 -14.50
CA GLU A 46 -11.96 24.45 -13.35
C GLU A 46 -11.60 25.20 -12.06
N LYS A 47 -12.54 25.20 -11.12
CA LYS A 47 -12.26 25.63 -9.76
C LYS A 47 -11.38 24.58 -9.09
N PHE A 48 -10.21 24.99 -8.62
CA PHE A 48 -9.37 24.11 -7.79
C PHE A 48 -9.91 24.07 -6.36
N ILE A 49 -10.19 22.88 -5.88
CA ILE A 49 -10.70 22.64 -4.53
C ILE A 49 -9.52 22.44 -3.59
N LEU A 50 -9.50 23.17 -2.47
CA LEU A 50 -8.50 23.04 -1.43
C LEU A 50 -8.86 21.87 -0.49
N ASN A 51 -7.85 21.13 -0.03
CA ASN A 51 -8.01 19.95 0.80
C ASN A 51 -9.08 18.99 0.25
N PRO A 52 -8.93 18.56 -1.02
CA PRO A 52 -9.97 17.82 -1.69
C PRO A 52 -10.09 16.41 -1.11
N ARG A 53 -11.35 15.99 -0.92
CA ARG A 53 -11.69 14.58 -0.68
C ARG A 53 -12.32 14.01 -1.93
N HIS A 54 -12.00 12.77 -2.22
CA HIS A 54 -12.61 11.99 -3.28
C HIS A 54 -13.70 11.11 -2.66
N ILE A 55 -14.93 11.55 -2.83
CA ILE A 55 -16.12 10.81 -2.37
C ILE A 55 -16.87 10.33 -3.61
N GLU A 56 -17.38 9.12 -3.55
CA GLU A 56 -18.14 8.57 -4.66
C GLU A 56 -19.43 7.91 -4.18
N ILE A 57 -20.46 7.95 -5.02
CA ILE A 57 -21.76 7.36 -4.74
C ILE A 57 -21.98 6.14 -5.64
N GLN A 58 -22.22 4.99 -5.03
CA GLN A 58 -22.61 3.79 -5.76
C GLN A 58 -24.05 3.92 -6.24
N ILE A 59 -24.26 3.78 -7.54
CA ILE A 59 -25.58 3.73 -8.17
C ILE A 59 -25.88 2.30 -8.60
N LEU A 60 -27.13 1.91 -8.44
CA LEU A 60 -27.68 0.67 -8.98
C LEU A 60 -29.06 0.96 -9.60
N GLY A 61 -29.23 0.65 -10.86
CA GLY A 61 -30.47 0.85 -11.58
C GLY A 61 -30.94 -0.39 -12.32
N ASP A 62 -32.24 -0.57 -12.49
CA ASP A 62 -32.82 -1.60 -13.34
C ASP A 62 -33.36 -1.04 -14.67
N GLN A 63 -33.81 -1.93 -15.55
CA GLN A 63 -34.39 -1.55 -16.85
C GLN A 63 -35.85 -1.05 -16.75
N HIS A 64 -36.43 -1.04 -15.54
CA HIS A 64 -37.80 -0.63 -15.27
C HIS A 64 -37.88 0.82 -14.72
N GLY A 65 -36.72 1.49 -14.55
CA GLY A 65 -36.65 2.87 -14.11
C GLY A 65 -36.47 3.03 -12.60
N ASN A 66 -36.26 1.95 -11.85
CA ASN A 66 -35.85 2.02 -10.45
C ASN A 66 -34.35 2.30 -10.41
N ILE A 67 -33.96 3.38 -9.76
CA ILE A 67 -32.55 3.77 -9.58
C ILE A 67 -32.35 4.15 -8.11
N LEU A 68 -31.37 3.50 -7.49
CA LEU A 68 -31.04 3.64 -6.08
C LEU A 68 -29.59 4.12 -5.93
N TYR A 69 -29.29 4.78 -4.81
CA TYR A 69 -27.92 5.00 -4.35
C TYR A 69 -27.63 4.12 -3.15
N LEU A 70 -26.43 3.49 -3.13
CA LEU A 70 -26.03 2.51 -2.12
C LEU A 70 -24.95 3.09 -1.17
N ASN A 71 -25.19 4.31 -0.70
CA ASN A 71 -24.28 5.10 0.12
C ASN A 71 -22.98 5.50 -0.61
N GLU A 72 -22.09 6.15 0.14
CA GLU A 72 -20.82 6.64 -0.37
C GLU A 72 -19.65 5.74 -0.01
N ARG A 73 -18.56 5.94 -0.75
CA ARG A 73 -17.20 5.49 -0.42
C ARG A 73 -16.27 6.70 -0.30
N GLU A 74 -15.33 6.65 0.64
CA GLU A 74 -14.20 7.56 0.78
C GLU A 74 -13.00 6.97 0.04
N CYS A 75 -12.52 7.64 -1.00
CA CYS A 75 -11.43 7.19 -1.85
C CYS A 75 -10.27 8.19 -1.91
N SER A 76 -10.08 9.00 -0.86
CA SER A 76 -9.09 10.08 -0.85
C SER A 76 -7.65 9.59 -0.75
N ILE A 77 -7.39 8.40 -0.20
CA ILE A 77 -6.03 7.90 -0.10
C ILE A 77 -5.57 7.37 -1.47
N GLN A 78 -4.84 8.23 -2.17
CA GLN A 78 -4.42 8.02 -3.55
C GLN A 78 -2.93 8.30 -3.72
N ARG A 79 -2.31 7.62 -4.66
CA ARG A 79 -0.96 7.89 -5.15
C ARG A 79 -0.98 8.09 -6.66
N ARG A 80 -0.55 9.27 -7.13
CA ARG A 80 -0.58 9.62 -8.57
C ARG A 80 -1.97 9.37 -9.21
N HIS A 81 -3.03 9.78 -8.49
CA HIS A 81 -4.44 9.59 -8.87
C HIS A 81 -4.92 8.13 -8.90
N GLN A 82 -4.13 7.18 -8.43
CA GLN A 82 -4.55 5.80 -8.26
C GLN A 82 -4.97 5.58 -6.81
N LYS A 83 -6.18 5.04 -6.61
CA LYS A 83 -6.71 4.71 -5.29
C LYS A 83 -5.86 3.60 -4.64
N VAL A 84 -5.60 3.72 -3.35
CA VAL A 84 -4.76 2.79 -2.57
C VAL A 84 -5.52 2.22 -1.39
N VAL A 85 -6.33 3.07 -0.73
CA VAL A 85 -7.22 2.69 0.38
C VAL A 85 -8.58 3.31 0.14
N GLU A 86 -9.61 2.51 0.28
CA GLU A 86 -11.01 2.90 0.22
C GLU A 86 -11.74 2.47 1.48
N GLU A 87 -12.72 3.25 1.91
CA GLU A 87 -13.57 2.88 3.04
C GLU A 87 -15.04 3.28 2.80
N ALA A 88 -15.93 2.58 3.45
CA ALA A 88 -17.36 2.89 3.48
C ALA A 88 -17.92 2.65 4.89
N PRO A 89 -18.70 3.62 5.42
CA PRO A 89 -18.95 4.95 4.89
C PRO A 89 -17.75 5.89 5.03
N SER A 90 -17.87 7.14 4.57
CA SER A 90 -16.84 8.16 4.78
C SER A 90 -16.89 8.72 6.20
N PRO A 91 -15.75 8.91 6.88
CA PRO A 91 -15.69 9.55 8.20
C PRO A 91 -16.05 11.04 8.17
N PHE A 92 -16.15 11.62 6.99
CA PHE A 92 -16.44 13.03 6.77
C PHE A 92 -17.91 13.30 6.42
N VAL A 93 -18.55 12.39 5.69
CA VAL A 93 -19.88 12.60 5.12
C VAL A 93 -20.97 12.48 6.19
N THR A 94 -21.72 13.57 6.39
CA THR A 94 -22.88 13.55 7.28
C THR A 94 -24.10 12.90 6.62
N PRO A 95 -25.09 12.43 7.39
CA PRO A 95 -26.33 11.86 6.82
C PRO A 95 -27.04 12.81 5.85
N LYS A 96 -27.07 14.13 6.15
CA LYS A 96 -27.66 15.16 5.26
C LYS A 96 -26.89 15.27 3.94
N MET A 97 -25.57 15.25 4.01
CA MET A 97 -24.72 15.32 2.84
C MET A 97 -24.85 14.06 1.98
N ARG A 98 -24.86 12.88 2.59
CA ARG A 98 -25.10 11.58 1.93
C ARG A 98 -26.40 11.59 1.13
N GLN A 99 -27.47 12.03 1.77
CA GLN A 99 -28.78 12.13 1.12
C GLN A 99 -28.73 13.09 -0.08
N ALA A 100 -28.16 14.30 0.10
CA ALA A 100 -28.09 15.30 -0.97
C ALA A 100 -27.25 14.81 -2.17
N MET A 101 -26.11 14.18 -1.92
CA MET A 101 -25.27 13.58 -2.95
C MET A 101 -26.00 12.42 -3.65
N GLY A 102 -26.60 11.52 -2.87
CA GLY A 102 -27.33 10.37 -3.38
C GLY A 102 -28.50 10.77 -4.30
N GLU A 103 -29.32 11.72 -3.86
CA GLU A 103 -30.46 12.21 -4.66
C GLU A 103 -30.01 12.87 -5.98
N GLN A 104 -28.91 13.64 -5.95
CA GLN A 104 -28.33 14.24 -7.17
C GLN A 104 -27.80 13.14 -8.13
N CYS A 105 -27.12 12.13 -7.61
CA CYS A 105 -26.60 11.04 -8.42
C CYS A 105 -27.72 10.21 -9.04
N VAL A 106 -28.79 9.93 -8.30
CA VAL A 106 -30.00 9.27 -8.82
C VAL A 106 -30.66 10.11 -9.91
N ALA A 107 -30.79 11.43 -9.70
CA ALA A 107 -31.36 12.34 -10.69
C ALA A 107 -30.51 12.38 -11.97
N LEU A 108 -29.17 12.39 -11.86
CA LEU A 108 -28.25 12.32 -12.99
C LEU A 108 -28.42 11.00 -13.76
N ALA A 109 -28.40 9.87 -13.06
CA ALA A 109 -28.56 8.55 -13.67
C ALA A 109 -29.91 8.41 -14.38
N ARG A 110 -30.98 8.93 -13.77
CA ARG A 110 -32.34 8.94 -14.37
C ARG A 110 -32.41 9.80 -15.62
N ALA A 111 -31.75 10.96 -15.64
CA ALA A 111 -31.76 11.88 -16.78
C ALA A 111 -31.12 11.27 -18.04
N VAL A 112 -30.20 10.32 -17.90
CA VAL A 112 -29.52 9.63 -19.01
C VAL A 112 -30.04 8.22 -19.23
N GLY A 113 -31.07 7.79 -18.49
CA GLY A 113 -31.64 6.43 -18.60
C GLY A 113 -30.67 5.33 -18.21
N TYR A 114 -29.80 5.59 -17.23
CA TYR A 114 -28.79 4.64 -16.78
C TYR A 114 -29.41 3.44 -16.04
N TYR A 115 -28.89 2.25 -16.26
CA TYR A 115 -29.19 1.04 -15.51
C TYR A 115 -27.92 0.21 -15.29
N SER A 116 -27.99 -0.83 -14.42
CA SER A 116 -26.86 -1.60 -13.90
C SER A 116 -26.09 -0.84 -12.79
N ALA A 117 -24.97 -1.41 -12.33
CA ALA A 117 -24.12 -0.77 -11.35
C ALA A 117 -23.24 0.31 -12.01
N GLY A 118 -23.18 1.48 -11.38
CA GLY A 118 -22.33 2.57 -11.80
C GLY A 118 -21.92 3.41 -10.58
N THR A 119 -20.94 4.27 -10.76
CA THR A 119 -20.44 5.10 -9.67
C THR A 119 -20.31 6.54 -10.14
N VAL A 120 -20.84 7.47 -9.36
CA VAL A 120 -20.65 8.90 -9.57
C VAL A 120 -19.56 9.39 -8.63
N GLU A 121 -18.47 9.86 -9.19
CA GLU A 121 -17.34 10.44 -8.46
C GLU A 121 -17.57 11.92 -8.22
N LEU A 122 -17.30 12.34 -6.97
CA LEU A 122 -17.50 13.70 -6.49
C LEU A 122 -16.20 14.17 -5.81
N ILE A 123 -15.88 15.44 -6.02
CA ILE A 123 -14.85 16.11 -5.24
C ILE A 123 -15.51 16.96 -4.16
N VAL A 124 -15.04 16.78 -2.92
CA VAL A 124 -15.59 17.44 -1.75
C VAL A 124 -14.54 18.32 -1.10
N SER A 125 -14.89 19.53 -0.71
CA SER A 125 -13.97 20.40 0.02
C SER A 125 -13.89 19.96 1.49
N GLY A 126 -12.75 19.42 1.91
CA GLY A 126 -12.47 19.13 3.32
C GLY A 126 -12.36 20.38 4.19
N ALA A 127 -12.24 21.57 3.59
CA ALA A 127 -12.21 22.85 4.30
C ALA A 127 -13.62 23.39 4.62
N ASP A 128 -14.69 22.78 4.09
CA ASP A 128 -16.08 23.21 4.31
C ASP A 128 -16.82 22.22 5.23
N PRO A 129 -16.92 22.51 6.52
CA PRO A 129 -17.62 21.64 7.47
C PRO A 129 -19.16 21.65 7.30
N SER A 130 -19.72 22.54 6.47
CA SER A 130 -21.18 22.57 6.20
C SER A 130 -21.63 21.34 5.41
N GLY A 131 -20.71 20.71 4.67
CA GLY A 131 -21.02 19.59 3.79
C GLY A 131 -21.80 19.96 2.52
N GLU A 132 -21.83 21.26 2.17
CA GLU A 132 -22.55 21.74 0.98
C GLU A 132 -21.64 21.87 -0.24
N SER A 133 -20.30 21.87 -0.03
CA SER A 133 -19.30 22.04 -1.10
C SER A 133 -18.86 20.70 -1.69
N PHE A 134 -19.75 20.05 -2.44
CA PHE A 134 -19.40 18.88 -3.25
C PHE A 134 -19.72 19.16 -4.73
N TYR A 135 -18.91 18.61 -5.61
CA TYR A 135 -18.97 18.88 -7.05
C TYR A 135 -18.83 17.59 -7.82
N PHE A 136 -19.63 17.44 -8.88
CA PHE A 136 -19.52 16.32 -9.81
C PHE A 136 -18.15 16.31 -10.50
N LEU A 137 -17.53 15.13 -10.56
CA LEU A 137 -16.30 14.91 -11.29
C LEU A 137 -16.56 14.11 -12.55
N GLU A 138 -16.96 12.84 -12.40
CA GLU A 138 -17.31 11.96 -13.52
C GLU A 138 -18.27 10.85 -13.08
N MET A 139 -18.79 10.11 -14.06
CA MET A 139 -19.56 8.89 -13.81
C MET A 139 -18.87 7.70 -14.47
N ASN A 140 -18.53 6.71 -13.67
CA ASN A 140 -18.02 5.43 -14.14
C ASN A 140 -19.19 4.46 -14.38
N THR A 141 -19.44 4.16 -15.65
CA THR A 141 -20.56 3.30 -16.09
C THR A 141 -20.18 1.82 -16.08
N ARG A 142 -19.62 1.37 -14.98
CA ARG A 142 -19.13 0.01 -14.74
C ARG A 142 -19.06 -0.26 -13.25
N LEU A 143 -18.91 -1.53 -12.90
CA LEU A 143 -18.51 -1.89 -11.54
C LEU A 143 -17.06 -1.42 -11.29
N GLN A 144 -16.80 -0.85 -10.12
CA GLN A 144 -15.47 -0.42 -9.70
C GLN A 144 -14.78 -1.46 -8.83
N VAL A 145 -13.45 -1.34 -8.70
CA VAL A 145 -12.62 -2.25 -7.89
C VAL A 145 -13.09 -2.27 -6.44
N GLU A 146 -13.41 -1.12 -5.88
CA GLU A 146 -13.77 -0.85 -4.49
C GLU A 146 -15.23 -1.15 -4.12
N HIS A 147 -15.99 -1.85 -4.99
CA HIS A 147 -17.37 -2.25 -4.69
C HIS A 147 -17.54 -3.11 -3.42
N PRO A 148 -16.55 -3.93 -3.00
CA PRO A 148 -16.71 -4.77 -1.82
C PRO A 148 -17.01 -4.01 -0.53
N VAL A 149 -16.47 -2.80 -0.33
CA VAL A 149 -16.78 -2.04 0.88
C VAL A 149 -18.25 -1.62 0.94
N THR A 150 -18.87 -1.34 -0.23
CA THR A 150 -20.31 -1.09 -0.32
C THR A 150 -21.12 -2.36 -0.04
N GLU A 151 -20.70 -3.50 -0.59
CA GLU A 151 -21.34 -4.79 -0.33
C GLU A 151 -21.32 -5.14 1.16
N CYS A 152 -20.18 -4.93 1.83
CA CYS A 152 -20.05 -5.21 3.26
C CYS A 152 -21.01 -4.38 4.12
N ILE A 153 -21.15 -3.08 3.87
CA ILE A 153 -22.01 -2.21 4.70
C ILE A 153 -23.50 -2.29 4.37
N THR A 154 -23.86 -2.74 3.15
CA THR A 154 -25.25 -2.84 2.71
C THR A 154 -25.80 -4.24 2.76
N GLY A 155 -24.96 -5.27 2.66
CA GLY A 155 -25.36 -6.67 2.51
C GLY A 155 -25.87 -7.00 1.10
N ILE A 156 -25.66 -6.11 0.11
CA ILE A 156 -26.14 -6.28 -1.28
C ILE A 156 -24.96 -6.75 -2.14
N ASP A 157 -25.10 -7.91 -2.78
CA ASP A 157 -24.15 -8.40 -3.79
C ASP A 157 -24.39 -7.65 -5.11
N LEU A 158 -23.50 -6.74 -5.45
CA LEU A 158 -23.60 -5.90 -6.66
C LEU A 158 -23.44 -6.72 -7.94
N VAL A 159 -22.62 -7.74 -7.94
CA VAL A 159 -22.41 -8.60 -9.12
C VAL A 159 -23.68 -9.41 -9.39
N GLU A 160 -24.30 -9.97 -8.35
CA GLU A 160 -25.58 -10.66 -8.47
C GLU A 160 -26.65 -9.73 -9.05
N GLN A 161 -26.77 -8.50 -8.50
CA GLN A 161 -27.76 -7.54 -8.98
C GLN A 161 -27.51 -7.13 -10.44
N MET A 162 -26.25 -6.94 -10.84
CA MET A 162 -25.90 -6.67 -12.24
C MET A 162 -26.35 -7.78 -13.18
N ILE A 163 -26.17 -9.04 -12.79
CA ILE A 163 -26.60 -10.20 -13.57
C ILE A 163 -28.14 -10.25 -13.66
N ARG A 164 -28.86 -10.04 -12.56
CA ARG A 164 -30.33 -10.00 -12.52
C ARG A 164 -30.90 -8.89 -13.38
N VAL A 165 -30.32 -7.67 -13.27
CA VAL A 165 -30.72 -6.52 -14.10
C VAL A 165 -30.45 -6.79 -15.58
N ALA A 166 -29.29 -7.38 -15.93
CA ALA A 166 -29.01 -7.77 -17.33
C ALA A 166 -30.00 -8.81 -17.87
N TYR A 167 -30.53 -9.68 -17.00
CA TYR A 167 -31.57 -10.65 -17.34
C TYR A 167 -32.94 -10.02 -17.46
N GLY A 168 -33.12 -8.75 -17.10
CA GLY A 168 -34.35 -7.99 -17.18
C GLY A 168 -35.23 -8.02 -15.93
N GLU A 169 -34.66 -8.47 -14.79
CA GLU A 169 -35.38 -8.46 -13.52
C GLU A 169 -35.41 -7.04 -12.95
N ALA A 170 -36.49 -6.71 -12.22
CA ALA A 170 -36.54 -5.50 -11.40
C ALA A 170 -35.75 -5.69 -10.12
N LEU A 171 -35.21 -4.57 -9.56
CA LEU A 171 -34.57 -4.62 -8.25
C LEU A 171 -35.55 -5.10 -7.17
N PRO A 172 -35.16 -6.07 -6.32
CA PRO A 172 -36.07 -6.68 -5.33
C PRO A 172 -36.22 -5.82 -4.04
N PHE A 173 -35.63 -4.64 -3.98
CA PHE A 173 -35.62 -3.73 -2.83
C PHE A 173 -35.75 -2.27 -3.28
N GLY A 174 -36.20 -1.39 -2.38
CA GLY A 174 -36.30 0.04 -2.56
C GLY A 174 -35.16 0.80 -1.85
N GLN A 175 -35.16 2.14 -1.93
CA GLN A 175 -34.17 2.98 -1.26
C GLN A 175 -34.23 2.86 0.27
N GLU A 176 -35.42 2.64 0.82
CA GLU A 176 -35.67 2.44 2.25
C GLU A 176 -35.09 1.16 2.81
N ASP A 177 -34.81 0.17 1.96
CA ASP A 177 -34.23 -1.12 2.33
C ASP A 177 -32.69 -1.10 2.30
N VAL A 178 -32.10 -0.04 1.74
CA VAL A 178 -30.64 0.09 1.67
C VAL A 178 -30.08 0.40 3.04
N ALA A 179 -29.51 -0.61 3.68
CA ALA A 179 -28.90 -0.49 4.99
C ALA A 179 -27.55 0.25 4.94
N LEU A 180 -27.14 0.76 6.11
CA LEU A 180 -25.78 1.18 6.38
C LEU A 180 -25.41 0.60 7.75
N ASN A 181 -24.67 -0.53 7.72
CA ASN A 181 -24.30 -1.28 8.91
C ASN A 181 -22.79 -1.35 9.00
N GLY A 182 -22.24 -0.99 10.16
CA GLY A 182 -20.82 -1.08 10.44
C GLY A 182 -19.93 -0.22 9.53
N TRP A 183 -18.72 -0.67 9.34
CA TRP A 183 -17.66 0.00 8.56
C TRP A 183 -16.81 -1.01 7.82
N ALA A 184 -16.49 -0.73 6.57
CA ALA A 184 -15.60 -1.57 5.77
C ALA A 184 -14.43 -0.76 5.22
N ILE A 185 -13.25 -1.39 5.16
CA ILE A 185 -12.02 -0.81 4.61
C ILE A 185 -11.44 -1.78 3.61
N GLU A 186 -11.08 -1.28 2.44
CA GLU A 186 -10.36 -2.03 1.41
C GLU A 186 -8.94 -1.46 1.25
N ASN A 187 -7.97 -2.34 1.18
CA ASN A 187 -6.59 -2.01 0.81
C ASN A 187 -6.23 -2.75 -0.47
N ARG A 188 -5.71 -2.01 -1.45
CA ARG A 188 -5.20 -2.59 -2.69
C ARG A 188 -3.77 -3.05 -2.51
N VAL A 189 -3.56 -4.36 -2.50
CA VAL A 189 -2.22 -4.96 -2.45
C VAL A 189 -1.62 -4.95 -3.84
N TYR A 190 -0.59 -4.12 -4.02
CA TYR A 190 0.11 -3.94 -5.29
C TYR A 190 1.50 -4.57 -5.28
N ALA A 191 1.94 -5.09 -6.44
CA ALA A 191 3.32 -5.45 -6.70
C ALA A 191 4.17 -4.20 -6.99
N GLU A 192 4.31 -3.34 -5.98
CA GLU A 192 5.07 -2.10 -6.00
C GLU A 192 5.93 -2.02 -4.74
N ASP A 193 7.21 -1.69 -4.88
CA ASP A 193 8.13 -1.59 -3.75
C ASP A 193 8.12 -0.17 -3.15
N PRO A 194 7.50 0.06 -1.99
CA PRO A 194 7.38 1.38 -1.39
C PRO A 194 8.73 1.94 -0.92
N TYR A 195 9.68 1.06 -0.54
CA TYR A 195 11.03 1.46 -0.12
C TYR A 195 11.90 1.94 -1.29
N ARG A 196 11.47 1.66 -2.52
CA ARG A 196 12.14 2.09 -3.76
C ARG A 196 11.26 3.06 -4.56
N GLY A 197 10.50 3.92 -3.88
CA GLY A 197 9.63 4.91 -4.53
C GLY A 197 8.45 4.30 -5.30
N PHE A 198 7.96 3.13 -4.85
CA PHE A 198 6.87 2.39 -5.49
C PHE A 198 7.17 1.93 -6.91
N LEU A 199 8.41 1.52 -7.13
CA LEU A 199 8.75 0.90 -8.40
C LEU A 199 7.96 -0.40 -8.58
N PRO A 200 7.38 -0.62 -9.78
CA PRO A 200 6.73 -1.89 -10.10
C PRO A 200 7.70 -3.06 -9.92
N SER A 201 7.18 -4.13 -9.37
CA SER A 201 7.93 -5.36 -9.15
C SER A 201 7.25 -6.50 -9.88
N THR A 202 7.95 -7.14 -10.79
CA THR A 202 7.46 -8.26 -11.58
C THR A 202 8.19 -9.53 -11.20
N GLY A 203 7.60 -10.66 -11.49
CA GLY A 203 8.22 -11.95 -11.25
C GLY A 203 7.26 -12.97 -10.64
N ARG A 204 7.85 -14.08 -10.21
CA ARG A 204 7.09 -15.20 -9.65
C ARG A 204 6.71 -14.95 -8.20
N LEU A 205 5.47 -15.23 -7.85
CA LEU A 205 4.99 -15.30 -6.47
C LEU A 205 5.52 -16.59 -5.84
N VAL A 206 6.62 -16.46 -5.10
CA VAL A 206 7.28 -17.61 -4.43
C VAL A 206 6.45 -18.09 -3.26
N ARG A 207 5.78 -17.16 -2.58
CA ARG A 207 4.83 -17.39 -1.52
C ARG A 207 3.62 -16.47 -1.70
N TYR A 208 2.44 -17.04 -1.64
CA TYR A 208 1.18 -16.33 -1.60
C TYR A 208 0.24 -17.05 -0.63
N ASN A 209 0.06 -16.47 0.55
CA ASN A 209 -0.80 -17.00 1.60
C ASN A 209 -1.53 -15.81 2.24
N PRO A 210 -2.74 -15.47 1.77
CA PRO A 210 -3.55 -14.41 2.33
C PRO A 210 -4.05 -14.78 3.74
N PRO A 211 -4.51 -13.81 4.54
CA PRO A 211 -5.15 -14.10 5.82
C PRO A 211 -6.41 -14.94 5.64
N ALA A 212 -6.85 -15.62 6.70
CA ALA A 212 -8.09 -16.37 6.69
C ALA A 212 -9.28 -15.44 6.45
N GLU A 213 -10.23 -15.89 5.62
CA GLU A 213 -11.47 -15.16 5.34
C GLU A 213 -12.54 -15.48 6.39
N ASP A 214 -12.29 -15.05 7.61
CA ASP A 214 -13.19 -15.19 8.74
C ASP A 214 -13.31 -13.86 9.51
N ASN A 215 -14.19 -13.79 10.49
CA ASN A 215 -14.32 -12.64 11.40
C ASN A 215 -14.32 -11.26 10.70
N GLY A 216 -14.94 -11.15 9.53
CA GLY A 216 -15.04 -9.91 8.77
C GLY A 216 -13.82 -9.58 7.94
N VAL A 217 -13.00 -10.56 7.60
CA VAL A 217 -11.92 -10.46 6.59
C VAL A 217 -12.40 -11.08 5.29
N ARG A 218 -12.17 -10.40 4.15
CA ARG A 218 -12.42 -10.86 2.79
C ARG A 218 -11.21 -10.56 1.93
N VAL A 219 -10.84 -11.49 1.06
CA VAL A 219 -9.75 -11.31 0.09
C VAL A 219 -10.28 -11.58 -1.31
N ASP A 220 -10.26 -10.56 -2.16
CA ASP A 220 -10.56 -10.72 -3.58
C ASP A 220 -9.24 -10.72 -4.36
N ASP A 221 -8.86 -11.84 -4.91
CA ASP A 221 -7.60 -11.99 -5.64
C ASP A 221 -7.79 -12.64 -7.02
N GLY A 222 -6.74 -12.54 -7.84
CA GLY A 222 -6.68 -13.15 -9.16
C GLY A 222 -5.37 -13.91 -9.39
N VAL A 223 -4.65 -14.22 -8.32
CA VAL A 223 -3.31 -14.83 -8.34
C VAL A 223 -3.28 -16.10 -7.47
N ALA A 224 -2.23 -16.88 -7.63
CA ALA A 224 -1.96 -18.02 -6.77
C ALA A 224 -0.45 -18.16 -6.53
N GLU A 225 -0.08 -18.88 -5.47
CA GLU A 225 1.32 -19.23 -5.21
C GLU A 225 1.92 -19.95 -6.43
N GLY A 226 3.10 -19.53 -6.85
CA GLY A 226 3.76 -20.03 -8.06
C GLY A 226 3.36 -19.32 -9.34
N GLY A 227 2.32 -18.47 -9.33
CA GLY A 227 1.95 -17.59 -10.44
C GLY A 227 2.97 -16.49 -10.69
N GLU A 228 2.76 -15.72 -11.74
CA GLU A 228 3.66 -14.63 -12.15
C GLU A 228 2.93 -13.30 -12.25
N VAL A 229 3.51 -12.25 -11.68
CA VAL A 229 3.07 -10.87 -11.89
C VAL A 229 3.72 -10.34 -13.16
N SER A 230 2.88 -10.09 -14.18
CA SER A 230 3.33 -9.72 -15.53
C SER A 230 3.55 -8.22 -15.66
N ILE A 231 4.50 -7.83 -16.55
CA ILE A 231 4.74 -6.42 -16.91
C ILE A 231 3.61 -5.81 -17.76
N PHE A 232 2.73 -6.63 -18.32
CA PHE A 232 1.71 -6.19 -19.30
C PHE A 232 0.37 -5.77 -18.67
N TYR A 233 0.20 -6.05 -17.39
CA TYR A 233 -1.05 -5.80 -16.65
C TYR A 233 -0.85 -4.83 -15.50
N ASP A 234 -1.94 -4.50 -14.82
CA ASP A 234 -1.94 -3.72 -13.58
C ASP A 234 -1.17 -4.48 -12.47
N PRO A 235 -0.40 -3.79 -11.63
CA PRO A 235 0.35 -4.43 -10.55
C PRO A 235 -0.50 -4.95 -9.39
N MET A 236 -1.82 -4.83 -9.44
CA MET A 236 -2.71 -5.26 -8.36
C MET A 236 -2.70 -6.80 -8.22
N ILE A 237 -2.34 -7.26 -7.02
CA ILE A 237 -2.29 -8.66 -6.66
C ILE A 237 -3.61 -9.10 -6.04
N ALA A 238 -4.09 -8.33 -5.07
CA ALA A 238 -5.30 -8.62 -4.32
C ALA A 238 -5.92 -7.34 -3.75
N LYS A 239 -7.19 -7.45 -3.36
CA LYS A 239 -7.86 -6.52 -2.47
C LYS A 239 -8.04 -7.21 -1.13
N LEU A 240 -7.62 -6.55 -0.05
CA LEU A 240 -7.87 -7.00 1.30
C LEU A 240 -8.94 -6.10 1.90
N ILE A 241 -10.06 -6.68 2.25
CA ILE A 241 -11.22 -5.97 2.78
C ILE A 241 -11.46 -6.44 4.21
N THR A 242 -11.69 -5.50 5.13
CA THR A 242 -12.12 -5.82 6.49
C THR A 242 -13.38 -5.06 6.86
N TYR A 243 -14.22 -5.71 7.65
CA TYR A 243 -15.47 -5.18 8.17
C TYR A 243 -15.45 -5.22 9.69
N GLY A 244 -15.99 -4.19 10.33
CA GLY A 244 -16.20 -4.10 11.76
C GLY A 244 -17.48 -3.32 12.10
N ASP A 245 -17.98 -3.44 13.33
CA ASP A 245 -19.12 -2.67 13.79
C ASP A 245 -18.78 -1.18 13.91
N THR A 246 -17.51 -0.88 14.12
CA THR A 246 -16.95 0.47 14.16
C THR A 246 -15.79 0.64 13.17
N ARG A 247 -15.48 1.89 12.85
CA ARG A 247 -14.32 2.20 12.00
C ARG A 247 -13.00 1.75 12.62
N GLU A 248 -12.84 1.94 13.92
CA GLU A 248 -11.63 1.55 14.66
C GLU A 248 -11.43 0.04 14.61
N GLU A 249 -12.49 -0.72 14.83
CA GLU A 249 -12.45 -2.18 14.74
C GLU A 249 -12.08 -2.67 13.34
N ALA A 250 -12.64 -2.06 12.28
CA ALA A 250 -12.27 -2.37 10.91
C ALA A 250 -10.79 -2.06 10.62
N ILE A 251 -10.27 -0.92 11.14
CA ILE A 251 -8.85 -0.54 11.02
C ILE A 251 -7.94 -1.55 11.73
N ASP A 252 -8.24 -1.89 12.99
CA ASP A 252 -7.40 -2.79 13.78
C ASP A 252 -7.37 -4.21 13.17
N ARG A 253 -8.52 -4.66 12.66
CA ARG A 253 -8.63 -5.91 11.89
C ARG A 253 -7.82 -5.86 10.60
N GLN A 254 -7.82 -4.71 9.90
CA GLN A 254 -7.04 -4.51 8.69
C GLN A 254 -5.54 -4.59 8.95
N ILE A 255 -5.06 -3.99 10.04
CA ILE A 255 -3.65 -4.05 10.44
C ILE A 255 -3.23 -5.50 10.70
N LEU A 256 -4.04 -6.25 11.47
CA LEU A 256 -3.75 -7.65 11.79
C LEU A 256 -3.74 -8.52 10.52
N ALA A 257 -4.73 -8.34 9.65
CA ALA A 257 -4.83 -9.08 8.38
C ALA A 257 -3.64 -8.78 7.45
N LEU A 258 -3.16 -7.53 7.37
CA LEU A 258 -1.95 -7.16 6.62
C LEU A 258 -0.69 -7.79 7.22
N ASP A 259 -0.61 -7.86 8.55
CA ASP A 259 0.52 -8.50 9.24
C ASP A 259 0.52 -10.03 9.01
N GLN A 260 -0.65 -10.66 8.85
CA GLN A 260 -0.80 -12.08 8.52
C GLN A 260 -0.58 -12.40 7.03
N PHE A 261 -0.67 -11.42 6.15
CA PHE A 261 -0.56 -11.64 4.71
C PHE A 261 0.87 -12.00 4.30
N GLU A 262 1.12 -13.26 3.94
CA GLU A 262 2.42 -13.72 3.46
C GLU A 262 2.53 -13.58 1.94
N LEU A 263 3.39 -12.70 1.48
CA LEU A 263 3.68 -12.47 0.07
C LEU A 263 5.20 -12.38 -0.13
N GLN A 264 5.75 -13.20 -1.04
CA GLN A 264 7.19 -13.22 -1.34
C GLN A 264 7.43 -13.48 -2.82
N GLY A 265 8.59 -13.02 -3.30
CA GLY A 265 9.04 -13.19 -4.69
C GLY A 265 9.02 -11.89 -5.49
N VAL A 266 8.11 -10.97 -5.14
CA VAL A 266 8.03 -9.61 -5.69
C VAL A 266 8.04 -8.59 -4.55
N GLY A 267 8.46 -7.35 -4.83
CA GLY A 267 8.23 -6.23 -3.93
C GLY A 267 6.73 -5.90 -3.88
N HIS A 268 6.23 -5.50 -2.74
CA HIS A 268 4.80 -5.23 -2.51
C HIS A 268 4.60 -4.12 -1.49
N ASN A 269 3.41 -3.53 -1.48
CA ASN A 269 3.10 -2.37 -0.67
C ASN A 269 2.48 -2.68 0.71
N ILE A 270 2.46 -3.92 1.18
CA ILE A 270 1.78 -4.33 2.44
C ILE A 270 2.27 -3.52 3.65
N ASP A 271 3.59 -3.32 3.79
CA ASP A 271 4.14 -2.53 4.90
C ASP A 271 3.62 -1.08 4.87
N PHE A 272 3.53 -0.50 3.67
CA PHE A 272 3.01 0.85 3.49
C PHE A 272 1.51 0.95 3.82
N LEU A 273 0.71 -0.04 3.42
CA LEU A 273 -0.70 -0.12 3.77
C LEU A 273 -0.90 -0.19 5.28
N SER A 274 -0.15 -1.06 5.97
CA SER A 274 -0.18 -1.17 7.43
C SER A 274 0.24 0.14 8.11
N ALA A 275 1.24 0.85 7.56
CA ALA A 275 1.66 2.16 8.07
C ALA A 275 0.56 3.22 7.91
N ILE A 276 -0.17 3.25 6.80
CA ILE A 276 -1.32 4.15 6.60
C ILE A 276 -2.41 3.87 7.64
N MET A 277 -2.77 2.60 7.86
CA MET A 277 -3.81 2.23 8.83
C MET A 277 -3.46 2.67 10.26
N GLN A 278 -2.17 2.68 10.61
CA GLN A 278 -1.69 3.12 11.91
C GLN A 278 -1.50 4.63 12.01
N HIS A 279 -1.50 5.34 10.87
CA HIS A 279 -1.21 6.76 10.84
C HIS A 279 -2.28 7.57 11.57
N ARG A 280 -1.85 8.54 12.41
CA ARG A 280 -2.75 9.34 13.24
C ARG A 280 -3.87 10.01 12.44
N ARG A 281 -3.53 10.69 11.33
CA ARG A 281 -4.53 11.37 10.48
C ARG A 281 -5.53 10.38 9.89
N PHE A 282 -5.09 9.18 9.49
CA PHE A 282 -5.99 8.14 9.00
C PHE A 282 -6.98 7.72 10.09
N ARG A 283 -6.50 7.43 11.30
CA ARG A 283 -7.35 7.05 12.43
C ARG A 283 -8.34 8.17 12.82
N GLU A 284 -7.91 9.43 12.78
CA GLU A 284 -8.75 10.59 13.05
C GLU A 284 -9.73 10.92 11.88
N GLY A 285 -9.60 10.26 10.72
CA GLY A 285 -10.43 10.53 9.54
C GLY A 285 -10.07 11.83 8.82
N ASP A 286 -8.89 12.41 9.08
CA ASP A 286 -8.37 13.61 8.40
C ASP A 286 -7.69 13.23 7.07
N LEU A 287 -8.53 12.95 6.06
CA LEU A 287 -8.11 12.43 4.77
C LEU A 287 -8.22 13.48 3.67
N THR A 288 -7.23 13.50 2.79
CA THR A 288 -7.23 14.32 1.57
C THR A 288 -6.55 13.55 0.45
N THR A 289 -6.77 13.95 -0.81
CA THR A 289 -6.06 13.34 -1.95
C THR A 289 -4.55 13.65 -1.93
N GLY A 290 -4.11 14.60 -1.11
CA GLY A 290 -2.71 14.95 -0.86
C GLY A 290 -2.03 14.15 0.25
N PHE A 291 -2.78 13.33 1.01
CA PHE A 291 -2.32 12.66 2.22
C PHE A 291 -0.93 11.99 2.07
N ILE A 292 -0.77 11.15 1.05
CA ILE A 292 0.50 10.40 0.85
C ILE A 292 1.67 11.34 0.55
N ALA A 293 1.46 12.37 -0.27
CA ALA A 293 2.50 13.34 -0.60
C ALA A 293 2.88 14.23 0.59
N GLU A 294 1.91 14.53 1.47
CA GLU A 294 2.10 15.35 2.67
C GLU A 294 2.83 14.59 3.77
N GLU A 295 2.46 13.33 4.02
CA GLU A 295 2.99 12.54 5.13
C GLU A 295 4.27 11.75 4.77
N TYR A 296 4.51 11.51 3.49
CA TYR A 296 5.69 10.79 3.00
C TYR A 296 6.45 11.57 1.90
N PRO A 297 6.85 12.84 2.17
CA PRO A 297 7.50 13.69 1.16
C PRO A 297 8.85 13.13 0.67
N ASP A 298 9.58 12.45 1.55
CA ASP A 298 10.88 11.83 1.27
C ASP A 298 10.77 10.34 0.90
N GLY A 299 9.54 9.86 0.65
CA GLY A 299 9.24 8.46 0.41
C GLY A 299 9.08 7.63 1.69
N PHE A 300 8.66 6.38 1.52
CA PHE A 300 8.40 5.46 2.62
C PHE A 300 9.69 4.78 3.10
N GLN A 301 9.91 4.74 4.41
CA GLN A 301 11.08 4.14 5.05
C GLN A 301 10.71 3.05 6.09
N GLY A 302 9.43 2.63 6.11
CA GLY A 302 8.85 1.78 7.14
C GLY A 302 8.15 2.59 8.24
N ALA A 303 7.16 1.97 8.87
CA ALA A 303 6.49 2.57 10.02
C ALA A 303 7.45 2.64 11.23
N PRO A 304 7.43 3.71 12.02
CA PRO A 304 8.24 3.81 13.23
C PRO A 304 7.75 2.80 14.28
N ALA A 305 8.66 2.02 14.86
CA ALA A 305 8.33 1.12 15.94
C ALA A 305 8.28 1.84 17.29
N SER A 306 7.24 1.56 18.09
CA SER A 306 7.21 1.98 19.49
C SER A 306 8.20 1.18 20.35
N ALA A 307 8.55 1.71 21.51
CA ALA A 307 9.40 1.00 22.47
C ALA A 307 8.75 -0.33 22.91
N ASP A 308 7.44 -0.35 23.09
CA ASP A 308 6.70 -1.56 23.47
C ASP A 308 6.70 -2.61 22.38
N LEU A 309 6.56 -2.20 21.10
CA LEU A 309 6.70 -3.11 19.98
C LEU A 309 8.12 -3.72 19.92
N LEU A 310 9.16 -2.92 20.10
CA LEU A 310 10.56 -3.41 20.11
C LEU A 310 10.81 -4.40 21.25
N ARG A 311 10.23 -4.15 22.45
CA ARG A 311 10.27 -5.09 23.58
C ARG A 311 9.60 -6.41 23.24
N SER A 312 8.39 -6.36 22.65
CA SER A 312 7.63 -7.53 22.24
C SER A 312 8.39 -8.34 21.16
N LEU A 313 8.93 -7.67 20.15
CA LEU A 313 9.72 -8.30 19.10
C LEU A 313 11.01 -8.94 19.65
N SER A 314 11.61 -8.34 20.70
CA SER A 314 12.79 -8.91 21.37
C SER A 314 12.45 -10.22 22.08
N ALA A 315 11.30 -10.28 22.76
CA ALA A 315 10.84 -11.48 23.42
C ALA A 315 10.50 -12.60 22.40
N ILE A 316 9.78 -12.25 21.31
CA ILE A 316 9.45 -13.19 20.22
C ILE A 316 10.72 -13.75 19.59
N ALA A 317 11.71 -12.90 19.30
CA ALA A 317 12.98 -13.32 18.72
C ALA A 317 13.79 -14.24 19.65
N ALA A 318 13.80 -13.97 20.97
CA ALA A 318 14.46 -14.79 21.94
C ALA A 318 13.76 -16.15 22.11
N PHE A 319 12.43 -16.18 22.11
CA PHE A 319 11.65 -17.41 22.14
C PHE A 319 11.94 -18.28 20.92
N ALA A 320 11.88 -17.70 19.72
CA ALA A 320 12.21 -18.38 18.47
C ALA A 320 13.65 -18.92 18.47
N ALA A 321 14.62 -18.13 18.96
CA ALA A 321 16.00 -18.56 19.09
C ALA A 321 16.18 -19.72 20.08
N THR A 322 15.40 -19.74 21.15
CA THR A 322 15.39 -20.84 22.12
C THR A 322 14.86 -22.12 21.51
N ALA A 323 13.74 -22.04 20.75
CA ALA A 323 13.18 -23.19 20.03
C ALA A 323 14.16 -23.73 18.99
N GLU A 324 14.82 -22.87 18.22
CA GLU A 324 15.87 -23.25 17.26
C GLU A 324 17.08 -23.89 17.94
N ALA A 325 17.51 -23.34 19.06
CA ALA A 325 18.62 -23.89 19.84
C ALA A 325 18.26 -25.24 20.49
N ASP A 326 17.03 -25.42 20.94
CA ASP A 326 16.58 -26.70 21.47
C ASP A 326 16.53 -27.77 20.37
N ARG A 327 15.94 -27.42 19.20
CA ARG A 327 15.92 -28.31 18.03
C ARG A 327 17.34 -28.75 17.63
N ALA A 328 18.29 -27.83 17.57
CA ALA A 328 19.68 -28.11 17.20
C ALA A 328 20.40 -29.03 18.20
N ARG A 329 19.89 -29.16 19.43
CA ARG A 329 20.43 -30.02 20.48
C ARG A 329 19.75 -31.39 20.59
N ARG A 330 18.69 -31.61 19.82
CA ARG A 330 17.98 -32.89 19.76
C ARG A 330 18.64 -33.80 18.71
N VAL A 331 19.82 -34.32 19.02
CA VAL A 331 20.55 -35.24 18.13
C VAL A 331 20.46 -36.67 18.71
N ASP A 332 20.02 -37.61 17.88
CA ASP A 332 19.99 -39.04 18.26
C ASP A 332 21.42 -39.58 18.41
N GLY A 333 21.60 -40.51 19.38
CA GLY A 333 22.88 -41.15 19.63
C GLY A 333 23.88 -40.28 20.41
N GLN A 334 23.51 -39.19 21.03
CA GLN A 334 24.40 -38.45 21.91
C GLN A 334 24.85 -39.27 23.10
N LEU A 335 26.19 -39.31 23.31
CA LEU A 335 26.81 -39.92 24.47
C LEU A 335 26.93 -38.90 25.61
N GLY A 336 25.87 -38.62 26.32
CA GLY A 336 25.89 -37.66 27.42
C GLY A 336 24.53 -37.10 27.76
N LYS A 337 24.49 -36.16 28.73
CA LYS A 337 23.25 -35.45 29.05
C LYS A 337 22.86 -34.53 27.92
N ARG A 338 21.57 -34.45 27.63
CA ARG A 338 21.00 -33.47 26.70
C ARG A 338 21.40 -32.06 27.12
N LEU A 339 21.92 -31.29 26.17
CA LEU A 339 22.22 -29.87 26.40
C LEU A 339 20.92 -29.06 26.43
N THR A 340 20.78 -28.19 27.42
CA THR A 340 19.68 -27.26 27.50
C THR A 340 19.94 -26.03 26.62
N PRO A 341 18.93 -25.45 25.98
CA PRO A 341 19.09 -24.18 25.28
C PRO A 341 19.44 -23.04 26.25
N PRO A 342 20.04 -21.95 25.78
CA PRO A 342 20.22 -20.75 26.61
C PRO A 342 18.86 -20.23 27.08
N SER A 343 18.79 -19.76 28.33
CA SER A 343 17.61 -19.08 28.87
C SER A 343 17.73 -17.56 28.82
N GLY A 344 18.97 -17.04 28.72
CA GLY A 344 19.26 -15.61 28.63
C GLY A 344 19.79 -15.22 27.24
N TRP A 345 19.21 -14.20 26.66
CA TRP A 345 19.53 -13.68 25.34
C TRP A 345 19.72 -12.18 25.38
N GLN A 346 20.60 -11.66 24.54
CA GLN A 346 20.62 -10.25 24.17
C GLN A 346 20.12 -10.11 22.74
N VAL A 347 19.07 -9.30 22.57
CA VAL A 347 18.42 -9.03 21.29
C VAL A 347 18.66 -7.58 20.92
N LEU A 348 19.34 -7.35 19.79
CA LEU A 348 19.51 -6.01 19.22
C LEU A 348 18.46 -5.86 18.08
N VAL A 349 17.48 -4.99 18.29
CA VAL A 349 16.43 -4.69 17.32
C VAL A 349 16.13 -3.19 17.34
N GLY A 350 15.88 -2.57 16.16
CA GLY A 350 15.67 -1.11 16.08
C GLY A 350 16.82 -0.27 16.61
N GLY A 351 18.06 -0.79 16.66
CA GLY A 351 19.22 -0.12 17.22
C GLY A 351 19.31 -0.17 18.76
N VAL A 352 18.32 -0.80 19.43
CA VAL A 352 18.26 -0.97 20.90
C VAL A 352 18.59 -2.40 21.29
N ALA A 353 19.43 -2.58 22.30
CA ALA A 353 19.74 -3.90 22.85
C ALA A 353 18.83 -4.17 24.06
N HIS A 354 18.15 -5.31 24.05
CA HIS A 354 17.27 -5.78 25.11
C HIS A 354 17.83 -7.07 25.71
N ASP A 355 17.85 -7.17 27.02
CA ASP A 355 18.18 -8.41 27.73
C ASP A 355 16.91 -9.20 28.01
N VAL A 356 16.79 -10.36 27.38
CA VAL A 356 15.60 -11.24 27.49
C VAL A 356 15.94 -12.50 28.25
N VAL A 357 15.13 -12.83 29.26
CA VAL A 357 15.24 -14.09 30.01
C VAL A 357 13.95 -14.88 29.91
N LEU A 358 14.08 -16.15 29.54
CA LEU A 358 13.00 -17.11 29.47
C LEU A 358 13.14 -18.13 30.62
N SER A 359 12.15 -18.21 31.51
CA SER A 359 12.17 -19.09 32.68
C SER A 359 10.83 -19.82 32.82
N GLY A 360 10.75 -21.03 32.28
CA GLY A 360 9.46 -21.72 32.14
C GLY A 360 8.52 -20.93 31.23
N ASP A 361 7.36 -20.57 31.75
CA ASP A 361 6.35 -19.78 31.04
C ASP A 361 6.53 -18.25 31.25
N GLU A 362 7.51 -17.86 32.06
CA GLU A 362 7.77 -16.45 32.35
C GLU A 362 8.79 -15.87 31.34
N VAL A 363 8.45 -14.70 30.80
CA VAL A 363 9.30 -13.92 29.92
C VAL A 363 9.57 -12.58 30.58
N THR A 364 10.86 -12.21 30.68
CA THR A 364 11.25 -10.85 31.11
C THR A 364 12.10 -10.18 30.06
N VAL A 365 11.84 -8.89 29.84
CA VAL A 365 12.64 -8.04 28.97
C VAL A 365 13.15 -6.87 29.80
N ASP A 366 14.48 -6.71 29.84
CA ASP A 366 15.17 -5.69 30.64
C ASP A 366 14.81 -5.75 32.15
N GLY A 367 14.50 -6.96 32.65
CA GLY A 367 14.13 -7.21 34.03
C GLY A 367 12.64 -7.01 34.36
N GLU A 368 11.83 -6.59 33.39
CA GLU A 368 10.38 -6.44 33.57
C GLU A 368 9.63 -7.59 32.91
N ALA A 369 8.61 -8.11 33.58
CA ALA A 369 7.78 -9.17 33.03
C ALA A 369 7.01 -8.69 31.77
N LEU A 370 6.88 -9.59 30.82
CA LEU A 370 6.07 -9.40 29.62
C LEU A 370 5.07 -10.57 29.53
N ASP A 371 3.79 -10.23 29.48
CA ASP A 371 2.74 -11.22 29.22
C ASP A 371 2.73 -11.54 27.71
N LEU A 372 3.28 -12.70 27.36
CA LEU A 372 3.45 -13.16 25.99
C LEU A 372 2.91 -14.58 25.85
N ALA A 373 1.86 -14.72 25.07
CA ALA A 373 1.36 -16.02 24.62
C ALA A 373 1.69 -16.19 23.14
N MET A 374 2.42 -17.25 22.78
CA MET A 374 2.76 -17.58 21.40
C MET A 374 3.17 -19.04 21.25
N GLU A 375 3.02 -19.56 20.04
CA GLU A 375 3.61 -20.81 19.60
C GLU A 375 4.59 -20.55 18.44
N TYR A 376 5.69 -21.28 18.43
CA TYR A 376 6.64 -21.25 17.33
C TYR A 376 7.33 -22.59 17.19
N THR A 377 7.29 -23.15 16.01
CA THR A 377 8.06 -24.30 15.61
C THR A 377 9.15 -23.88 14.58
N PRO A 378 10.43 -24.30 14.75
CA PRO A 378 11.47 -23.99 13.79
C PRO A 378 11.08 -24.35 12.35
N GLY A 379 10.92 -23.33 11.51
CA GLY A 379 10.44 -23.44 10.14
C GLY A 379 9.14 -22.67 9.87
N ASP A 380 8.41 -22.29 10.91
CA ASP A 380 7.25 -21.41 10.78
C ASP A 380 7.69 -20.05 10.20
N ARG A 381 6.81 -19.46 9.41
CA ARG A 381 7.05 -18.17 8.74
C ARG A 381 6.18 -17.05 9.30
N LEU A 382 5.09 -17.41 9.95
CA LEU A 382 4.16 -16.52 10.63
C LEU A 382 4.03 -16.97 12.08
N ILE A 383 4.02 -16.03 12.99
CA ILE A 383 3.76 -16.20 14.41
C ILE A 383 2.53 -15.36 14.72
N ASP A 384 1.48 -16.00 15.20
CA ASP A 384 0.37 -15.32 15.85
C ASP A 384 0.67 -15.32 17.35
N ALA A 385 0.81 -14.13 17.92
CA ALA A 385 1.13 -13.90 19.31
C ALA A 385 0.08 -13.01 19.96
N GLU A 386 -0.03 -13.12 21.29
CA GLU A 386 -0.80 -12.19 22.13
C GLU A 386 0.15 -11.53 23.13
N ILE A 387 0.12 -10.20 23.21
CA ILE A 387 0.85 -9.41 24.19
C ILE A 387 -0.18 -8.80 25.15
N GLY A 388 -0.33 -9.42 26.31
CA GLY A 388 -1.49 -9.18 27.16
C GLY A 388 -2.78 -9.59 26.44
N GLU A 389 -3.66 -8.61 26.16
CA GLU A 389 -4.90 -8.82 25.40
C GLU A 389 -4.79 -8.37 23.92
N THR A 390 -3.60 -7.96 23.45
CA THR A 390 -3.42 -7.40 22.12
C THR A 390 -2.86 -8.43 21.15
N PRO A 391 -3.58 -8.79 20.08
CA PRO A 391 -3.07 -9.69 19.06
C PRO A 391 -1.97 -9.03 18.24
N LEU A 392 -0.94 -9.81 17.94
CA LEU A 392 0.21 -9.41 17.14
C LEU A 392 0.62 -10.54 16.20
N ALA A 393 0.48 -10.34 14.90
CA ALA A 393 1.01 -11.26 13.91
C ALA A 393 2.40 -10.79 13.44
N VAL A 394 3.36 -11.70 13.38
CA VAL A 394 4.75 -11.40 13.01
C VAL A 394 5.25 -12.40 11.98
N LYS A 395 5.52 -11.92 10.78
CA LYS A 395 6.25 -12.73 9.78
C LYS A 395 7.70 -12.86 10.21
N ILE A 396 8.21 -14.09 10.29
CA ILE A 396 9.56 -14.38 10.77
C ILE A 396 10.39 -15.07 9.69
N ALA A 397 11.60 -14.57 9.46
CA ALA A 397 12.57 -15.18 8.58
C ALA A 397 13.92 -15.31 9.29
N LYS A 398 14.46 -16.53 9.34
CA LYS A 398 15.74 -16.80 9.98
C LYS A 398 16.89 -16.18 9.19
N THR A 399 17.80 -15.51 9.90
CA THR A 399 19.06 -14.99 9.37
C THR A 399 20.25 -15.71 10.00
N ARG A 400 21.46 -15.34 9.61
CA ARG A 400 22.68 -15.98 10.17
C ARG A 400 22.88 -15.73 11.65
N THR A 401 22.41 -14.60 12.19
CA THR A 401 22.64 -14.17 13.58
C THR A 401 21.36 -13.83 14.34
N GLY A 402 20.21 -14.25 13.83
CA GLY A 402 18.91 -13.95 14.43
C GLY A 402 17.79 -14.07 13.42
N PHE A 403 16.93 -13.07 13.35
CA PHE A 403 15.72 -13.08 12.51
C PHE A 403 15.47 -11.73 11.86
N THR A 404 14.75 -11.75 10.74
CA THR A 404 13.99 -10.60 10.26
C THR A 404 12.53 -10.79 10.69
N LEU A 405 11.98 -9.82 11.39
CA LEU A 405 10.62 -9.81 11.91
C LEU A 405 9.85 -8.70 11.17
N THR A 406 8.77 -9.05 10.47
CA THR A 406 7.99 -8.07 9.72
C THR A 406 6.59 -8.01 10.31
N THR A 407 6.20 -6.84 10.78
CA THR A 407 4.91 -6.55 11.39
C THR A 407 4.71 -5.04 11.48
N ARG A 408 3.47 -4.60 11.64
CA ARG A 408 3.11 -3.19 11.90
C ARG A 408 3.72 -2.20 10.89
N GLY A 409 3.85 -2.62 9.62
CA GLY A 409 4.30 -1.77 8.54
C GLY A 409 5.81 -1.58 8.43
N ALA A 410 6.61 -2.45 9.03
CA ALA A 410 8.06 -2.44 8.88
C ALA A 410 8.71 -3.81 9.07
N SER A 411 9.91 -3.97 8.49
CA SER A 411 10.77 -5.13 8.73
C SER A 411 11.90 -4.78 9.69
N HIS A 412 11.98 -5.53 10.79
CA HIS A 412 12.94 -5.34 11.87
C HIS A 412 13.99 -6.45 11.87
N LYS A 413 15.26 -6.09 11.68
CA LYS A 413 16.36 -7.03 11.82
C LYS A 413 16.70 -7.20 13.29
N ALA A 414 16.42 -8.38 13.85
CA ALA A 414 16.76 -8.75 15.22
C ALA A 414 18.02 -9.61 15.22
N ARG A 415 19.12 -9.12 15.79
CA ARG A 415 20.30 -9.91 16.08
C ARG A 415 20.13 -10.54 17.47
N VAL A 416 20.17 -11.86 17.56
CA VAL A 416 19.91 -12.60 18.80
C VAL A 416 21.16 -13.39 19.19
N LEU A 417 21.73 -13.06 20.32
CA LEU A 417 22.94 -13.70 20.84
C LEU A 417 22.70 -14.23 22.26
N PRO A 418 23.20 -15.42 22.61
CA PRO A 418 23.22 -15.84 23.99
C PRO A 418 23.89 -14.77 24.87
N ALA A 419 23.36 -14.48 26.05
CA ALA A 419 23.82 -13.41 26.92
C ALA A 419 25.33 -13.43 27.22
N HIS A 420 25.90 -14.64 27.38
CA HIS A 420 27.36 -14.81 27.63
C HIS A 420 28.22 -14.56 26.40
N ILE A 421 27.66 -14.59 25.18
CA ILE A 421 28.38 -14.34 23.92
C ILE A 421 28.22 -12.87 23.48
N ALA A 422 27.11 -12.23 23.81
CA ALA A 422 26.78 -10.89 23.37
C ALA A 422 27.92 -9.85 23.55
N PRO A 423 28.65 -9.80 24.68
CA PRO A 423 29.75 -8.84 24.86
C PRO A 423 30.88 -9.01 23.83
N LEU A 424 31.07 -10.23 23.29
CA LEU A 424 32.10 -10.50 22.29
C LEU A 424 31.73 -9.91 20.91
N ALA A 425 30.46 -9.62 20.66
CA ALA A 425 29.99 -9.04 19.41
C ALA A 425 30.57 -7.64 19.15
N ALA A 426 30.93 -6.90 20.20
CA ALA A 426 31.57 -5.58 20.09
C ALA A 426 32.98 -5.65 19.45
N HIS A 427 33.63 -6.84 19.44
CA HIS A 427 34.90 -7.07 18.82
C HIS A 427 34.84 -7.52 17.37
N MET A 428 33.64 -7.71 16.83
CA MET A 428 33.44 -8.10 15.42
C MET A 428 33.70 -6.92 14.48
N ILE A 429 34.50 -7.18 13.45
CA ILE A 429 34.79 -6.18 12.40
C ILE A 429 33.54 -6.06 11.50
N GLU A 430 33.03 -4.85 11.33
CA GLU A 430 31.95 -4.55 10.39
C GLU A 430 32.45 -4.64 8.95
N LYS A 431 31.75 -5.43 8.13
CA LYS A 431 32.06 -5.55 6.70
C LYS A 431 31.26 -4.47 5.95
N ILE A 432 31.96 -3.50 5.39
CA ILE A 432 31.39 -2.47 4.54
C ILE A 432 31.08 -3.09 3.17
N PRO A 433 29.83 -2.99 2.66
CA PRO A 433 29.48 -3.42 1.30
C PRO A 433 30.30 -2.66 0.25
N PRO A 434 30.55 -3.23 -0.94
CA PRO A 434 31.19 -2.50 -2.03
C PRO A 434 30.34 -1.31 -2.46
N ASP A 435 30.99 -0.19 -2.75
CA ASP A 435 30.34 1.02 -3.29
C ASP A 435 29.95 0.77 -4.76
N LEU A 436 28.65 0.71 -5.04
CA LEU A 436 28.09 0.57 -6.38
C LEU A 436 27.60 1.90 -6.95
N SER A 437 27.78 3.03 -6.26
CA SER A 437 27.27 4.35 -6.68
C SER A 437 27.86 4.89 -7.99
N ARG A 438 28.89 4.23 -8.52
CA ARG A 438 29.43 4.51 -9.85
C ARG A 438 28.64 3.89 -11.00
N PHE A 439 27.71 2.99 -10.74
CA PHE A 439 26.89 2.35 -11.75
C PHE A 439 25.45 2.83 -11.66
N LEU A 440 24.87 3.20 -12.80
CA LEU A 440 23.43 3.31 -12.91
C LEU A 440 22.90 1.91 -13.24
N LEU A 441 22.25 1.30 -12.27
CA LEU A 441 21.65 -0.02 -12.41
C LEU A 441 20.18 0.12 -12.78
N CYS A 442 19.67 -0.84 -13.57
CA CYS A 442 18.25 -0.93 -13.86
C CYS A 442 17.50 -1.43 -12.61
N PRO A 443 16.62 -0.63 -12.02
CA PRO A 443 16.01 -0.98 -10.73
C PRO A 443 14.92 -2.04 -10.84
N MET A 444 14.43 -2.32 -12.06
CA MET A 444 13.34 -3.26 -12.35
C MET A 444 13.46 -3.79 -13.77
N PRO A 445 12.89 -4.97 -14.10
CA PRO A 445 12.84 -5.42 -15.50
C PRO A 445 11.95 -4.45 -16.31
N GLY A 446 12.43 -4.02 -17.45
CA GLY A 446 11.69 -3.05 -18.29
C GLY A 446 12.36 -2.75 -19.61
N LEU A 447 11.71 -1.93 -20.40
CA LEU A 447 12.23 -1.41 -21.67
C LEU A 447 12.95 -0.08 -21.42
N LEU A 448 14.20 0.04 -21.84
CA LEU A 448 14.92 1.32 -21.84
C LEU A 448 14.36 2.20 -22.97
N VAL A 449 13.53 3.18 -22.61
CA VAL A 449 12.84 4.05 -23.57
C VAL A 449 13.77 5.14 -24.08
N ALA A 450 14.56 5.74 -23.18
CA ALA A 450 15.47 6.82 -23.53
C ALA A 450 16.71 6.85 -22.65
N LEU A 451 17.83 7.29 -23.24
CA LEU A 451 19.05 7.75 -22.56
C LEU A 451 19.17 9.24 -22.79
N HIS A 452 19.38 10.01 -21.74
CA HIS A 452 19.48 11.47 -21.77
C HIS A 452 20.93 11.97 -21.72
N VAL A 453 21.89 11.07 -21.66
CA VAL A 453 23.32 11.39 -21.54
C VAL A 453 24.16 10.55 -22.48
N GLY A 454 25.33 11.10 -22.87
CA GLY A 454 26.33 10.44 -23.70
C GLY A 454 27.62 10.16 -22.93
N GLU A 455 28.50 9.31 -23.53
CA GLU A 455 29.84 9.06 -22.98
C GLU A 455 30.67 10.33 -22.93
N GLY A 456 31.37 10.56 -21.83
CA GLY A 456 32.17 11.76 -21.56
C GLY A 456 31.37 12.98 -21.07
N GLU A 457 30.04 12.86 -20.95
CA GLU A 457 29.18 13.95 -20.50
C GLU A 457 29.27 14.13 -18.97
N LYS A 458 29.33 15.40 -18.55
CA LYS A 458 29.25 15.77 -17.12
C LYS A 458 27.80 15.83 -16.68
N VAL A 459 27.49 15.20 -15.57
CA VAL A 459 26.17 15.15 -14.98
C VAL A 459 26.19 15.72 -13.57
N GLU A 460 25.07 16.33 -13.18
CA GLU A 460 24.85 16.85 -11.83
C GLU A 460 23.95 15.90 -11.01
N ALA A 461 24.04 15.96 -9.67
CA ALA A 461 23.16 15.20 -8.81
C ALA A 461 21.68 15.54 -9.08
N GLY A 462 20.83 14.53 -9.25
CA GLY A 462 19.41 14.67 -9.58
C GLY A 462 19.12 14.84 -11.08
N GLN A 463 20.14 14.96 -11.95
CA GLN A 463 19.95 15.04 -13.40
C GLN A 463 19.34 13.74 -13.95
N PRO A 464 18.29 13.80 -14.80
CA PRO A 464 17.78 12.62 -15.51
C PRO A 464 18.85 11.97 -16.39
N LEU A 465 19.05 10.67 -16.27
CA LEU A 465 20.04 9.90 -17.04
C LEU A 465 19.37 8.96 -18.03
N ALA A 466 18.34 8.26 -17.61
CA ALA A 466 17.64 7.26 -18.40
C ALA A 466 16.14 7.20 -18.06
N VAL A 467 15.35 6.68 -18.99
CA VAL A 467 13.92 6.38 -18.76
C VAL A 467 13.69 4.90 -19.04
N VAL A 468 13.17 4.19 -18.03
CA VAL A 468 12.78 2.78 -18.15
C VAL A 468 11.27 2.67 -18.00
N GLU A 469 10.61 2.05 -18.99
CA GLU A 469 9.19 1.72 -18.95
C GLU A 469 8.99 0.31 -18.41
N ALA A 470 8.13 0.18 -17.39
CA ALA A 470 7.65 -1.08 -16.88
C ALA A 470 6.19 -0.93 -16.44
N MET A 471 5.35 -1.93 -16.71
CA MET A 471 3.93 -1.95 -16.31
C MET A 471 3.17 -0.67 -16.67
N LYS A 472 3.39 -0.17 -17.91
CA LYS A 472 2.79 1.08 -18.43
C LYS A 472 3.21 2.36 -17.71
N MET A 473 4.23 2.31 -16.88
CA MET A 473 4.78 3.48 -16.20
C MET A 473 6.20 3.76 -16.67
N GLU A 474 6.48 5.03 -16.98
CA GLU A 474 7.82 5.51 -17.24
C GLU A 474 8.50 5.93 -15.94
N ASN A 475 9.69 5.39 -15.70
CA ASN A 475 10.49 5.69 -14.51
C ASN A 475 11.77 6.38 -14.93
N ILE A 476 11.93 7.62 -14.46
CA ILE A 476 13.11 8.44 -14.75
C ILE A 476 14.20 8.11 -13.73
N LEU A 477 15.28 7.53 -14.22
CA LEU A 477 16.46 7.24 -13.43
C LEU A 477 17.38 8.48 -13.42
N ARG A 478 17.82 8.89 -12.23
CA ARG A 478 18.59 10.11 -12.00
C ARG A 478 19.97 9.82 -11.43
N ALA A 479 20.91 10.74 -11.66
CA ALA A 479 22.22 10.68 -11.02
C ALA A 479 22.09 10.86 -9.49
N GLU A 480 22.67 9.96 -8.72
CA GLU A 480 22.75 10.09 -7.27
C GLU A 480 23.77 11.17 -6.85
N LYS A 481 24.83 11.33 -7.63
CA LYS A 481 25.90 12.31 -7.41
C LYS A 481 26.38 12.90 -8.73
N ALA A 482 27.06 14.04 -8.66
CA ALA A 482 27.74 14.62 -9.81
C ALA A 482 28.92 13.73 -10.24
N GLY A 483 29.16 13.63 -11.55
CA GLY A 483 30.25 12.82 -12.11
C GLY A 483 30.35 12.98 -13.63
N VAL A 484 31.12 12.10 -14.25
CA VAL A 484 31.26 12.03 -15.72
C VAL A 484 30.81 10.64 -16.17
N VAL A 485 30.03 10.55 -17.22
CA VAL A 485 29.62 9.27 -17.81
C VAL A 485 30.85 8.63 -18.47
N LYS A 486 31.28 7.48 -17.96
CA LYS A 486 32.46 6.76 -18.47
C LYS A 486 32.11 5.87 -19.66
N SER A 487 31.02 5.13 -19.56
CA SER A 487 30.55 4.23 -20.63
C SER A 487 29.05 4.02 -20.56
N LEU A 488 28.43 3.76 -21.71
CA LEU A 488 27.05 3.33 -21.86
C LEU A 488 27.04 1.81 -22.13
N ASN A 489 26.31 1.05 -21.30
CA ASN A 489 26.23 -0.40 -21.35
C ASN A 489 24.92 -0.91 -21.95
N ALA A 490 23.95 -0.01 -22.19
CA ALA A 490 22.67 -0.31 -22.79
C ALA A 490 22.25 0.80 -23.75
N SER A 491 21.33 0.51 -24.67
CA SER A 491 20.82 1.42 -25.68
C SER A 491 19.30 1.54 -25.60
N ALA A 492 18.74 2.67 -26.03
CA ALA A 492 17.30 2.82 -26.13
C ALA A 492 16.69 1.71 -27.02
N GLY A 493 15.64 1.06 -26.54
CA GLY A 493 15.01 -0.11 -27.13
C GLY A 493 15.43 -1.45 -26.53
N ASP A 494 16.45 -1.47 -25.65
CA ASP A 494 16.88 -2.70 -24.99
C ASP A 494 15.91 -3.09 -23.86
N SER A 495 15.62 -4.39 -23.77
CA SER A 495 14.91 -4.98 -22.61
C SER A 495 15.93 -5.33 -21.54
N LEU A 496 15.82 -4.71 -20.38
CA LEU A 496 16.77 -4.81 -19.29
C LEU A 496 16.19 -5.67 -18.15
N ALA A 497 17.06 -6.50 -17.58
CA ALA A 497 16.77 -7.20 -16.33
C ALA A 497 17.03 -6.27 -15.13
N VAL A 498 16.55 -6.67 -13.96
CA VAL A 498 16.92 -6.04 -12.67
C VAL A 498 18.44 -6.08 -12.51
N ASP A 499 19.00 -5.02 -11.95
CA ASP A 499 20.45 -4.84 -11.71
C ASP A 499 21.33 -4.84 -12.99
N ALA A 500 20.74 -4.84 -14.20
CA ALA A 500 21.50 -4.64 -15.43
C ALA A 500 22.17 -3.25 -15.39
N VAL A 501 23.47 -3.20 -15.71
CA VAL A 501 24.22 -1.94 -15.75
C VAL A 501 23.80 -1.14 -17.00
N ILE A 502 23.23 0.04 -16.80
CA ILE A 502 22.84 0.96 -17.88
C ILE A 502 24.03 1.81 -18.30
N LEU A 503 24.73 2.39 -17.33
CA LEU A 503 25.93 3.17 -17.56
C LEU A 503 26.87 3.12 -16.36
N GLU A 504 28.16 3.43 -16.59
CA GLU A 504 29.21 3.61 -15.56
C GLU A 504 29.61 5.08 -15.49
N MET A 505 29.80 5.59 -14.27
CA MET A 505 30.29 6.94 -13.98
C MET A 505 31.67 6.89 -13.35
N GLU A 506 32.46 7.94 -13.58
CA GLU A 506 33.74 8.21 -12.90
C GLU A 506 33.53 9.07 -11.63
#